data_4d145a6ad976b8527ee60c5796d82dc5
#
_entry.id   4d145a6ad976b8527ee60c5796d82dc5
#
_cell.length_a   1.000
_cell.length_b   1.000
_cell.length_c   1.000
_cell.angle_alpha   90.00
_cell.angle_beta   90.00
_cell.angle_gamma   90.00
#
_symmetry.space_group_name_H-M   'P 1'
#
loop_
_entity.id
_entity.type
_entity.pdbx_description
1 polymer ?
#
loop_
_entity_poly.entity_id
_entity_poly.type
_entity_poly.pdbx_seq_one_letter_code
_entity_poly.pdbx_strand_id
1 'polypeptide(L)'
;MQKVSIIIPCYNQSQWLPDAVNSALNQTVPCEIIIVNDGSTDNTDEVAKQFYVDKYIVKENGGLSSARNAGIKEATGEWILTLDSDDKIAPDFIEKCLKYKDEYDIIGTGQQEFGDSDNKHLFKTNPTFTDFIQNNQINCCSLFRKEIWETIGGYDEEMKLGYEDWDYWLRATKAGYKVATIPEYLFFYRKHGESMVSTAIKHHNELMQYMLSKL
;
A
#
# COMPACT_ATOMS: atom_id res chain seq x y z
N MET A 1 -18.51 9.76 10.61
CA MET A 1 -17.33 9.92 9.76
C MET A 1 -16.91 8.52 9.33
N GLN A 2 -16.53 8.33 8.08
CA GLN A 2 -16.02 7.02 7.63
C GLN A 2 -14.66 6.79 8.28
N LYS A 3 -14.47 5.60 8.81
CA LYS A 3 -13.23 5.21 9.49
C LYS A 3 -12.22 4.70 8.47
N VAL A 4 -11.00 5.22 8.53
CA VAL A 4 -9.87 4.80 7.71
C VAL A 4 -8.85 4.10 8.59
N SER A 5 -8.30 2.96 8.14
CA SER A 5 -7.18 2.30 8.79
C SER A 5 -5.96 2.34 7.88
N ILE A 6 -4.84 2.82 8.42
CA ILE A 6 -3.53 2.84 7.75
C ILE A 6 -2.73 1.64 8.26
N ILE A 7 -2.34 0.77 7.35
CA ILE A 7 -1.56 -0.44 7.64
C ILE A 7 -0.11 -0.20 7.23
N ILE A 8 0.81 -0.32 8.18
CA ILE A 8 2.25 -0.10 7.97
C ILE A 8 2.97 -1.43 8.18
N PRO A 9 3.19 -2.23 7.12
CA PRO A 9 4.02 -3.42 7.19
C PRO A 9 5.49 -3.04 7.34
N CYS A 10 6.23 -3.71 8.21
CA CYS A 10 7.64 -3.44 8.44
C CYS A 10 8.43 -4.75 8.60
N TYR A 11 9.51 -4.87 7.84
CA TYR A 11 10.50 -5.93 7.99
C TYR A 11 11.91 -5.39 7.82
N ASN A 12 12.69 -5.35 8.91
CA ASN A 12 14.07 -4.86 8.94
C ASN A 12 14.24 -3.44 8.35
N GLN A 13 13.30 -2.55 8.69
CA GLN A 13 13.30 -1.15 8.22
C GLN A 13 13.14 -0.15 9.38
N SER A 14 13.68 -0.48 10.56
CA SER A 14 13.60 0.37 11.77
C SER A 14 14.03 1.81 11.56
N GLN A 15 15.01 2.04 10.68
CA GLN A 15 15.57 3.36 10.37
C GLN A 15 14.59 4.28 9.62
N TRP A 16 13.62 3.74 8.86
CA TRP A 16 12.67 4.51 8.07
C TRP A 16 11.25 4.52 8.66
N LEU A 17 10.92 3.51 9.48
CA LEU A 17 9.62 3.38 10.14
C LEU A 17 9.13 4.68 10.79
N PRO A 18 9.97 5.51 11.44
CA PRO A 18 9.53 6.78 12.02
C PRO A 18 8.93 7.75 11.00
N ASP A 19 9.46 7.81 9.78
CA ASP A 19 8.94 8.70 8.73
C ASP A 19 7.52 8.28 8.30
N ALA A 20 7.30 6.98 8.07
CA ALA A 20 6.00 6.43 7.72
C ALA A 20 4.96 6.67 8.82
N VAL A 21 5.29 6.29 10.08
CA VAL A 21 4.39 6.43 11.21
C VAL A 21 4.03 7.89 11.48
N ASN A 22 5.02 8.79 11.46
CA ASN A 22 4.77 10.23 11.64
C ASN A 22 3.88 10.79 10.52
N SER A 23 4.06 10.37 9.27
CA SER A 23 3.21 10.82 8.16
C SER A 23 1.76 10.34 8.32
N ALA A 24 1.55 9.14 8.87
CA ALA A 24 0.23 8.60 9.18
C ALA A 24 -0.42 9.32 10.38
N LEU A 25 0.34 9.59 11.46
CA LEU A 25 -0.16 10.32 12.64
C LEU A 25 -0.53 11.77 12.33
N ASN A 26 0.12 12.39 11.34
CA ASN A 26 -0.10 13.79 10.96
C ASN A 26 -1.18 13.97 9.89
N GLN A 27 -2.04 12.98 9.62
CA GLN A 27 -3.16 13.15 8.69
C GLN A 27 -4.18 14.17 9.22
N THR A 28 -4.73 14.99 8.32
CA THR A 28 -5.76 16.01 8.66
C THR A 28 -7.07 15.40 9.14
N VAL A 29 -7.31 14.12 8.87
CA VAL A 29 -8.46 13.35 9.34
C VAL A 29 -8.01 12.22 10.26
N PRO A 30 -8.76 11.91 11.33
CA PRO A 30 -8.42 10.83 12.24
C PRO A 30 -8.40 9.48 11.52
N CYS A 31 -7.32 8.71 11.70
CA CYS A 31 -7.13 7.38 11.15
C CYS A 31 -6.75 6.40 12.25
N GLU A 32 -7.16 5.14 12.11
CA GLU A 32 -6.62 4.03 12.87
C GLU A 32 -5.26 3.64 12.28
N ILE A 33 -4.23 3.52 13.09
CA ILE A 33 -2.88 3.17 12.64
C ILE A 33 -2.50 1.81 13.19
N ILE A 34 -2.12 0.90 12.29
CA ILE A 34 -1.74 -0.47 12.60
C ILE A 34 -0.34 -0.74 12.03
N ILE A 35 0.64 -0.93 12.90
CA ILE A 35 1.99 -1.36 12.52
C ILE A 35 2.03 -2.89 12.57
N VAL A 36 2.56 -3.52 11.52
CA VAL A 36 2.77 -4.97 11.46
C VAL A 36 4.27 -5.25 11.33
N ASN A 37 4.88 -5.72 12.40
CA ASN A 37 6.25 -6.21 12.39
C ASN A 37 6.26 -7.66 11.88
N ASP A 38 6.73 -7.87 10.66
CA ASP A 38 6.77 -9.16 9.98
C ASP A 38 8.04 -9.97 10.35
N GLY A 39 8.31 -10.10 11.65
CA GLY A 39 9.42 -10.89 12.16
C GLY A 39 10.79 -10.22 11.96
N SER A 40 10.88 -8.90 12.12
CA SER A 40 12.14 -8.17 12.01
C SER A 40 13.17 -8.65 13.03
N THR A 41 14.43 -8.62 12.63
CA THR A 41 15.59 -8.98 13.47
C THR A 41 16.46 -7.74 13.83
N ASP A 42 16.11 -6.58 13.30
CA ASP A 42 16.69 -5.29 13.65
C ASP A 42 15.93 -4.62 14.81
N ASN A 43 16.16 -3.34 15.05
CA ASN A 43 15.52 -2.58 16.14
C ASN A 43 14.06 -2.17 15.86
N THR A 44 13.38 -2.79 14.88
CA THR A 44 11.99 -2.44 14.52
C THR A 44 11.05 -2.51 15.72
N ASP A 45 11.17 -3.53 16.57
CA ASP A 45 10.32 -3.69 17.76
C ASP A 45 10.48 -2.53 18.75
N GLU A 46 11.72 -2.12 19.00
CA GLU A 46 12.05 -1.02 19.91
C GLU A 46 11.57 0.33 19.35
N VAL A 47 11.73 0.54 18.05
CA VAL A 47 11.32 1.78 17.36
C VAL A 47 9.80 1.89 17.30
N ALA A 48 9.11 0.82 16.93
CA ALA A 48 7.64 0.80 16.83
C ALA A 48 6.98 1.15 18.18
N LYS A 49 7.50 0.63 19.29
CA LYS A 49 6.99 0.90 20.65
C LYS A 49 7.16 2.35 21.14
N GLN A 50 7.92 3.18 20.43
CA GLN A 50 8.03 4.60 20.74
C GLN A 50 6.83 5.41 20.26
N PHE A 51 5.99 4.84 19.38
CA PHE A 51 4.82 5.50 18.82
C PHE A 51 3.54 5.05 19.52
N TYR A 52 2.65 5.99 19.77
CA TYR A 52 1.30 5.70 20.23
C TYR A 52 0.41 5.45 19.00
N VAL A 53 0.23 4.16 18.65
CA VAL A 53 -0.61 3.71 17.55
C VAL A 53 -1.75 2.83 18.07
N ASP A 54 -2.80 2.63 17.27
CA ASP A 54 -3.98 1.87 17.70
C ASP A 54 -3.68 0.39 17.89
N LYS A 55 -2.82 -0.19 17.01
CA LYS A 55 -2.40 -1.58 17.12
C LYS A 55 -0.94 -1.76 16.69
N TYR A 56 -0.24 -2.62 17.42
CA TYR A 56 1.07 -3.14 17.04
C TYR A 56 1.02 -4.67 17.01
N ILE A 57 1.25 -5.25 15.84
CA ILE A 57 1.19 -6.69 15.59
C ILE A 57 2.60 -7.20 15.32
N VAL A 58 2.99 -8.27 16.00
CA VAL A 58 4.24 -8.98 15.71
C VAL A 58 3.88 -10.39 15.24
N LYS A 59 4.45 -10.81 14.11
CA LYS A 59 4.22 -12.14 13.54
C LYS A 59 5.53 -12.73 13.01
N GLU A 60 5.56 -14.03 12.76
CA GLU A 60 6.64 -14.66 12.00
C GLU A 60 6.68 -14.11 10.58
N ASN A 61 7.89 -13.98 10.02
CA ASN A 61 8.06 -13.45 8.66
C ASN A 61 7.29 -14.29 7.63
N GLY A 62 6.38 -13.65 6.93
CA GLY A 62 5.58 -14.24 5.86
C GLY A 62 5.66 -13.45 4.55
N GLY A 63 6.40 -12.33 4.55
CA GLY A 63 6.52 -11.42 3.42
C GLY A 63 5.46 -10.32 3.40
N LEU A 64 5.64 -9.37 2.48
CA LEU A 64 4.87 -8.12 2.42
C LEU A 64 3.35 -8.33 2.31
N SER A 65 2.91 -9.24 1.43
CA SER A 65 1.49 -9.60 1.28
C SER A 65 0.90 -10.13 2.59
N SER A 66 1.61 -11.02 3.26
CA SER A 66 1.19 -11.61 4.55
C SER A 66 1.11 -10.57 5.65
N ALA A 67 2.06 -9.63 5.71
CA ALA A 67 2.03 -8.52 6.66
C ALA A 67 0.86 -7.57 6.40
N ARG A 68 0.61 -7.20 5.14
CA ARG A 68 -0.57 -6.38 4.77
C ARG A 68 -1.87 -7.09 5.13
N ASN A 69 -2.01 -8.38 4.79
CA ASN A 69 -3.19 -9.17 5.12
C ASN A 69 -3.43 -9.23 6.64
N ALA A 70 -2.39 -9.45 7.43
CA ALA A 70 -2.49 -9.49 8.89
C ALA A 70 -3.00 -8.16 9.47
N GLY A 71 -2.50 -7.03 8.97
CA GLY A 71 -2.95 -5.71 9.40
C GLY A 71 -4.38 -5.41 8.98
N ILE A 72 -4.75 -5.71 7.73
CA ILE A 72 -6.11 -5.46 7.19
C ILE A 72 -7.16 -6.29 7.93
N LYS A 73 -6.83 -7.54 8.29
CA LYS A 73 -7.71 -8.41 9.08
C LYS A 73 -8.10 -7.77 10.41
N GLU A 74 -7.15 -7.11 11.07
CA GLU A 74 -7.34 -6.45 12.36
C GLU A 74 -7.91 -5.03 12.26
N ALA A 75 -7.93 -4.46 11.05
CA ALA A 75 -8.44 -3.11 10.81
C ALA A 75 -9.95 -3.01 11.06
N THR A 76 -10.37 -1.89 11.64
CA THR A 76 -11.79 -1.60 11.91
C THR A 76 -12.36 -0.55 10.96
N GLY A 77 -11.52 0.03 10.09
CA GLY A 77 -11.92 1.01 9.08
C GLY A 77 -12.66 0.38 7.90
N GLU A 78 -13.60 1.12 7.34
CA GLU A 78 -14.26 0.79 6.08
C GLU A 78 -13.33 1.00 4.88
N TRP A 79 -12.36 1.89 5.06
CA TRP A 79 -11.32 2.20 4.09
C TRP A 79 -9.95 1.82 4.62
N ILE A 80 -9.14 1.27 3.74
CA ILE A 80 -7.77 0.81 4.04
C ILE A 80 -6.78 1.60 3.19
N LEU A 81 -5.67 1.99 3.80
CA LEU A 81 -4.47 2.46 3.13
C LEU A 81 -3.32 1.57 3.56
N THR A 82 -2.59 0.99 2.61
CA THR A 82 -1.30 0.34 2.89
C THR A 82 -0.18 1.35 2.64
N LEU A 83 0.65 1.60 3.64
CA LEU A 83 1.79 2.52 3.60
C LEU A 83 3.05 1.74 3.96
N ASP A 84 3.95 1.55 3.02
CA ASP A 84 5.20 0.84 3.27
C ASP A 84 6.08 1.62 4.25
N SER A 85 6.82 0.91 5.11
CA SER A 85 7.55 1.51 6.26
C SER A 85 8.71 2.42 5.89
N ASP A 86 9.11 2.44 4.62
CA ASP A 86 10.13 3.33 4.06
C ASP A 86 9.56 4.54 3.30
N ASP A 87 8.24 4.66 3.17
CA ASP A 87 7.56 5.71 2.42
C ASP A 87 6.88 6.74 3.32
N LYS A 88 6.27 7.76 2.70
CA LYS A 88 5.49 8.81 3.39
C LYS A 88 4.28 9.24 2.57
N ILE A 89 3.30 9.83 3.25
CA ILE A 89 2.14 10.47 2.63
C ILE A 89 2.02 11.94 3.02
N ALA A 90 1.42 12.74 2.16
CA ALA A 90 1.09 14.14 2.45
C ALA A 90 0.06 14.22 3.59
N PRO A 91 0.09 15.28 4.43
CA PRO A 91 -0.83 15.41 5.56
C PRO A 91 -2.32 15.38 5.17
N ASP A 92 -2.67 15.79 3.97
CA ASP A 92 -4.02 15.85 3.42
C ASP A 92 -4.37 14.70 2.46
N PHE A 93 -3.53 13.65 2.42
CA PHE A 93 -3.71 12.50 1.53
C PHE A 93 -5.10 11.87 1.70
N ILE A 94 -5.43 11.46 2.93
CA ILE A 94 -6.69 10.77 3.22
C ILE A 94 -7.89 11.70 2.97
N GLU A 95 -7.82 12.95 3.42
CA GLU A 95 -8.88 13.93 3.20
C GLU A 95 -9.20 14.11 1.71
N LYS A 96 -8.17 14.22 0.87
CA LYS A 96 -8.33 14.37 -0.58
C LYS A 96 -8.89 13.12 -1.23
N CYS A 97 -8.40 11.93 -0.85
CA CYS A 97 -8.92 10.67 -1.36
C CYS A 97 -10.40 10.49 -1.02
N LEU A 98 -10.81 10.80 0.21
CA LEU A 98 -12.20 10.64 0.64
C LEU A 98 -13.21 11.53 -0.12
N LYS A 99 -12.77 12.55 -0.85
CA LYS A 99 -13.66 13.34 -1.73
C LYS A 99 -14.20 12.54 -2.92
N TYR A 100 -13.53 11.44 -3.28
CA TYR A 100 -13.89 10.56 -4.41
C TYR A 100 -14.65 9.30 -4.00
N LYS A 101 -14.87 9.08 -2.70
CA LYS A 101 -15.39 7.85 -2.10
C LYS A 101 -16.79 7.41 -2.55
N ASP A 102 -17.62 8.34 -3.03
CA ASP A 102 -19.00 8.06 -3.43
C ASP A 102 -19.09 7.57 -4.90
N GLU A 103 -18.02 7.77 -5.68
CA GLU A 103 -17.96 7.39 -7.10
C GLU A 103 -16.97 6.25 -7.38
N TYR A 104 -15.94 6.08 -6.53
CA TYR A 104 -14.85 5.14 -6.72
C TYR A 104 -14.59 4.29 -5.47
N ASP A 105 -14.04 3.12 -5.70
CA ASP A 105 -13.78 2.11 -4.68
C ASP A 105 -12.29 2.03 -4.32
N ILE A 106 -11.43 2.49 -5.25
CA ILE A 106 -9.98 2.55 -5.11
C ILE A 106 -9.52 3.93 -5.57
N ILE A 107 -8.74 4.63 -4.74
CA ILE A 107 -8.30 5.98 -5.01
C ILE A 107 -6.78 6.06 -4.83
N GLY A 108 -6.07 6.16 -5.94
CA GLY A 108 -4.62 6.40 -6.00
C GLY A 108 -4.29 7.89 -6.12
N THR A 109 -3.02 8.21 -6.03
CA THR A 109 -2.48 9.56 -6.21
C THR A 109 -1.22 9.54 -7.06
N GLY A 110 -0.79 10.69 -7.53
CA GLY A 110 0.54 10.84 -8.10
C GLY A 110 1.62 10.53 -7.05
N GLN A 111 2.78 10.11 -7.53
CA GLN A 111 3.95 9.72 -6.75
C GLN A 111 5.09 10.72 -6.97
N GLN A 112 5.77 11.11 -5.90
CA GLN A 112 7.04 11.79 -5.93
C GLN A 112 8.10 10.92 -5.25
N GLU A 113 9.22 10.69 -5.93
CA GLU A 113 10.38 10.03 -5.33
C GLU A 113 11.11 10.97 -4.38
N PHE A 114 11.79 10.40 -3.38
CA PHE A 114 12.69 11.11 -2.48
C PHE A 114 13.81 10.17 -2.00
N GLY A 115 14.87 10.71 -1.42
CA GLY A 115 16.10 9.96 -1.10
C GLY A 115 17.08 10.06 -2.26
N ASP A 116 17.38 8.94 -2.94
CA ASP A 116 18.36 8.90 -4.03
C ASP A 116 17.81 9.41 -5.38
N SER A 117 16.55 9.83 -5.42
CA SER A 117 15.89 10.37 -6.63
C SER A 117 14.79 11.35 -6.24
N ASP A 118 14.41 12.22 -7.18
CA ASP A 118 13.33 13.22 -7.03
C ASP A 118 12.29 13.18 -8.17
N ASN A 119 12.24 12.07 -8.93
CA ASN A 119 11.32 11.90 -10.05
C ASN A 119 9.87 12.00 -9.58
N LYS A 120 9.02 12.43 -10.52
CA LYS A 120 7.57 12.53 -10.31
C LYS A 120 6.83 11.71 -11.34
N HIS A 121 5.81 11.00 -10.89
CA HIS A 121 4.97 10.19 -11.76
C HIS A 121 3.49 10.46 -11.51
N LEU A 122 2.74 10.72 -12.59
CA LEU A 122 1.28 10.77 -12.59
C LEU A 122 0.74 9.55 -13.31
N PHE A 123 -0.21 8.91 -12.71
CA PHE A 123 -0.90 7.75 -13.27
C PHE A 123 -2.11 8.17 -14.11
N LYS A 124 -2.65 7.23 -14.89
CA LYS A 124 -3.90 7.43 -15.63
C LYS A 124 -5.05 7.73 -14.65
N THR A 125 -5.84 8.76 -14.93
CA THR A 125 -6.85 9.26 -13.98
C THR A 125 -7.92 8.24 -13.63
N ASN A 126 -8.46 7.52 -14.63
CA ASN A 126 -9.50 6.49 -14.42
C ASN A 126 -9.08 5.21 -15.15
N PRO A 127 -8.12 4.44 -14.60
CA PRO A 127 -7.68 3.22 -15.24
C PRO A 127 -8.75 2.12 -15.14
N THR A 128 -8.84 1.32 -16.19
CA THR A 128 -9.76 0.20 -16.31
C THR A 128 -9.03 -1.12 -16.16
N PHE A 129 -9.75 -2.22 -15.99
CA PHE A 129 -9.18 -3.58 -15.99
C PHE A 129 -8.24 -3.83 -17.17
N THR A 130 -8.60 -3.37 -18.37
CA THR A 130 -7.77 -3.54 -19.58
C THR A 130 -6.43 -2.79 -19.48
N ASP A 131 -6.41 -1.65 -18.80
CA ASP A 131 -5.17 -0.90 -18.57
C ASP A 131 -4.25 -1.67 -17.59
N PHE A 132 -4.83 -2.26 -16.54
CA PHE A 132 -4.07 -3.07 -15.56
C PHE A 132 -3.50 -4.36 -16.16
N ILE A 133 -4.11 -4.93 -17.21
CA ILE A 133 -3.52 -6.06 -17.95
C ILE A 133 -2.18 -5.66 -18.60
N GLN A 134 -2.04 -4.39 -19.00
CA GLN A 134 -0.85 -3.91 -19.70
C GLN A 134 0.26 -3.47 -18.73
N ASN A 135 -0.12 -2.70 -17.70
CA ASN A 135 0.82 -2.13 -16.73
C ASN A 135 0.12 -1.89 -15.39
N ASN A 136 0.89 -1.81 -14.29
CA ASN A 136 0.37 -1.29 -13.04
C ASN A 136 0.00 0.20 -13.23
N GLN A 137 -1.22 0.57 -12.86
CA GLN A 137 -1.80 1.89 -13.12
C GLN A 137 -1.87 2.79 -11.89
N ILE A 138 -1.56 2.25 -10.71
CA ILE A 138 -1.51 2.99 -9.44
C ILE A 138 -0.43 2.38 -8.54
N ASN A 139 0.01 3.11 -7.54
CA ASN A 139 0.99 2.62 -6.57
C ASN A 139 0.34 1.76 -5.47
N CYS A 140 1.17 1.08 -4.68
CA CYS A 140 0.75 0.27 -3.53
C CYS A 140 0.02 1.12 -2.47
N CYS A 141 0.43 2.39 -2.31
CA CYS A 141 -0.16 3.32 -1.35
C CYS A 141 -1.41 4.00 -1.96
N SER A 142 -2.48 3.22 -2.11
CA SER A 142 -3.78 3.69 -2.61
C SER A 142 -4.87 3.38 -1.59
N LEU A 143 -5.81 4.32 -1.40
CA LEU A 143 -6.94 4.14 -0.49
C LEU A 143 -8.00 3.25 -1.16
N PHE A 144 -8.46 2.20 -0.48
CA PHE A 144 -9.46 1.27 -1.03
C PHE A 144 -10.47 0.81 0.02
N ARG A 145 -11.66 0.37 -0.42
CA ARG A 145 -12.68 -0.19 0.47
C ARG A 145 -12.22 -1.53 1.03
N LYS A 146 -12.37 -1.75 2.34
CA LYS A 146 -12.02 -3.02 2.98
C LYS A 146 -12.76 -4.21 2.37
N GLU A 147 -14.02 -4.01 1.93
CA GLU A 147 -14.81 -5.06 1.29
C GLU A 147 -14.16 -5.67 0.05
N ILE A 148 -13.29 -4.91 -0.65
CA ILE A 148 -12.53 -5.44 -1.80
C ILE A 148 -11.63 -6.57 -1.32
N TRP A 149 -10.88 -6.32 -0.23
CA TRP A 149 -9.99 -7.31 0.37
C TRP A 149 -10.75 -8.58 0.78
N GLU A 150 -11.93 -8.43 1.35
CA GLU A 150 -12.81 -9.54 1.74
C GLU A 150 -13.31 -10.32 0.52
N THR A 151 -13.71 -9.60 -0.53
CA THR A 151 -14.31 -10.18 -1.73
C THR A 151 -13.32 -10.94 -2.61
N ILE A 152 -12.11 -10.38 -2.82
CA ILE A 152 -11.12 -10.98 -3.73
C ILE A 152 -10.12 -11.90 -3.03
N GLY A 153 -10.25 -12.09 -1.70
CA GLY A 153 -9.39 -13.00 -0.92
C GLY A 153 -8.05 -12.42 -0.49
N GLY A 154 -7.93 -11.07 -0.43
CA GLY A 154 -6.73 -10.39 0.07
C GLY A 154 -5.57 -10.30 -0.93
N TYR A 155 -4.42 -9.89 -0.41
CA TYR A 155 -3.15 -9.94 -1.14
C TYR A 155 -2.69 -11.39 -1.28
N ASP A 156 -2.15 -11.75 -2.44
CA ASP A 156 -1.62 -13.10 -2.68
C ASP A 156 -0.24 -13.25 -2.01
N GLU A 157 -0.16 -14.16 -1.04
CA GLU A 157 1.05 -14.38 -0.24
C GLU A 157 2.15 -15.16 -0.99
N GLU A 158 1.83 -15.72 -2.16
CA GLU A 158 2.82 -16.35 -3.06
C GLU A 158 3.56 -15.31 -3.93
N MET A 159 3.08 -14.06 -3.98
CA MET A 159 3.71 -12.97 -4.72
C MET A 159 4.92 -12.39 -3.97
N LYS A 160 5.95 -13.22 -3.74
CA LYS A 160 7.14 -12.87 -2.90
C LYS A 160 8.20 -12.06 -3.64
N LEU A 161 8.16 -12.04 -4.96
CA LEU A 161 9.14 -11.35 -5.81
C LEU A 161 8.73 -9.92 -6.20
N GLY A 162 7.52 -9.49 -5.78
CA GLY A 162 6.93 -8.20 -6.10
C GLY A 162 5.68 -8.33 -6.97
N TYR A 163 5.12 -7.20 -7.41
CA TYR A 163 3.85 -7.06 -8.15
C TYR A 163 2.61 -7.52 -7.37
N GLU A 164 2.71 -7.69 -6.06
CA GLU A 164 1.60 -8.08 -5.19
C GLU A 164 0.48 -7.04 -5.18
N ASP A 165 0.83 -5.76 -5.29
CA ASP A 165 -0.10 -4.65 -5.44
C ASP A 165 -0.76 -4.65 -6.82
N TRP A 166 0.01 -4.89 -7.88
CA TRP A 166 -0.52 -4.99 -9.24
C TRP A 166 -1.49 -6.16 -9.38
N ASP A 167 -1.16 -7.34 -8.86
CA ASP A 167 -2.07 -8.49 -8.78
C ASP A 167 -3.37 -8.13 -8.06
N TYR A 168 -3.25 -7.45 -6.92
CA TYR A 168 -4.39 -7.03 -6.12
C TYR A 168 -5.32 -6.09 -6.90
N TRP A 169 -4.78 -5.05 -7.54
CA TRP A 169 -5.55 -4.09 -8.34
C TRP A 169 -6.16 -4.74 -9.59
N LEU A 170 -5.43 -5.66 -10.22
CA LEU A 170 -5.89 -6.39 -11.39
C LEU A 170 -7.12 -7.26 -11.05
N ARG A 171 -7.08 -8.00 -9.93
CA ARG A 171 -8.22 -8.80 -9.45
C ARG A 171 -9.39 -7.93 -9.01
N ALA A 172 -9.14 -6.83 -8.33
CA ALA A 172 -10.17 -5.89 -7.91
C ALA A 172 -10.91 -5.27 -9.12
N THR A 173 -10.18 -4.79 -10.11
CA THR A 173 -10.78 -4.20 -11.33
C THR A 173 -11.50 -5.23 -12.20
N LYS A 174 -11.02 -6.49 -12.24
CA LYS A 174 -11.74 -7.60 -12.85
C LYS A 174 -13.09 -7.87 -12.16
N ALA A 175 -13.14 -7.73 -10.84
CA ALA A 175 -14.37 -7.86 -10.07
C ALA A 175 -15.34 -6.66 -10.22
N GLY A 176 -14.96 -5.63 -10.99
CA GLY A 176 -15.80 -4.49 -11.32
C GLY A 176 -15.61 -3.26 -10.43
N TYR A 177 -14.66 -3.27 -9.49
CA TYR A 177 -14.36 -2.11 -8.66
C TYR A 177 -13.71 -0.99 -9.47
N LYS A 178 -14.13 0.26 -9.17
CA LYS A 178 -13.73 1.45 -9.92
C LYS A 178 -12.54 2.12 -9.29
N VAL A 179 -11.59 2.53 -10.14
CA VAL A 179 -10.35 3.20 -9.75
C VAL A 179 -10.34 4.65 -10.20
N ALA A 180 -9.95 5.55 -9.31
CA ALA A 180 -9.55 6.92 -9.66
C ALA A 180 -8.12 7.17 -9.25
N THR A 181 -7.45 8.09 -9.95
CA THR A 181 -6.15 8.63 -9.54
C THR A 181 -6.22 10.15 -9.49
N ILE A 182 -5.92 10.72 -8.33
CA ILE A 182 -5.84 12.16 -8.13
C ILE A 182 -4.53 12.64 -8.74
N PRO A 183 -4.54 13.65 -9.64
CA PRO A 183 -3.34 14.14 -10.32
C PRO A 183 -2.52 15.09 -9.43
N GLU A 184 -2.30 14.70 -8.18
CA GLU A 184 -1.49 15.41 -7.20
C GLU A 184 -0.45 14.46 -6.60
N TYR A 185 0.74 14.96 -6.28
CA TYR A 185 1.83 14.18 -5.70
C TYR A 185 1.65 14.11 -4.18
N LEU A 186 0.84 13.16 -3.71
CA LEU A 186 0.52 12.99 -2.29
C LEU A 186 1.20 11.78 -1.66
N PHE A 187 1.76 10.88 -2.45
CA PHE A 187 2.57 9.76 -2.03
C PHE A 187 4.04 10.04 -2.31
N PHE A 188 4.89 9.87 -1.29
CA PHE A 188 6.33 10.05 -1.37
C PHE A 188 7.01 8.69 -1.26
N TYR A 189 7.54 8.23 -2.39
CA TYR A 189 8.21 6.94 -2.55
C TYR A 189 9.71 7.07 -2.31
N ARG A 190 10.25 6.35 -1.32
CA ARG A 190 11.68 6.40 -1.02
C ARG A 190 12.49 5.58 -2.01
N LYS A 191 13.50 6.21 -2.59
CA LYS A 191 14.51 5.53 -3.39
C LYS A 191 15.76 5.32 -2.55
N HIS A 192 16.13 4.06 -2.39
CA HIS A 192 17.36 3.65 -1.70
C HIS A 192 17.80 2.29 -2.24
N GLY A 193 19.08 2.14 -2.58
CA GLY A 193 19.69 0.86 -2.94
C GLY A 193 18.87 -0.03 -3.88
N GLU A 194 18.95 -1.34 -3.68
CA GLU A 194 18.11 -2.33 -4.38
C GLU A 194 16.71 -2.41 -3.73
N SER A 195 15.66 -2.36 -4.57
CA SER A 195 14.26 -2.45 -4.14
C SER A 195 13.60 -3.74 -4.65
N MET A 196 12.46 -4.12 -4.05
CA MET A 196 11.65 -5.25 -4.51
C MET A 196 11.25 -5.08 -5.98
N VAL A 197 10.97 -3.85 -6.43
CA VAL A 197 10.65 -3.53 -7.84
C VAL A 197 11.79 -3.93 -8.78
N SER A 198 13.05 -3.74 -8.40
CA SER A 198 14.20 -4.16 -9.23
C SER A 198 14.28 -5.67 -9.40
N THR A 199 13.86 -6.44 -8.39
CA THR A 199 13.73 -7.89 -8.44
C THR A 199 12.54 -8.30 -9.31
N ALA A 200 11.39 -7.68 -9.11
CA ALA A 200 10.18 -7.96 -9.89
C ALA A 200 10.39 -7.76 -11.40
N ILE A 201 11.11 -6.70 -11.79
CA ILE A 201 11.43 -6.44 -13.20
C ILE A 201 12.25 -7.60 -13.83
N LYS A 202 13.19 -8.18 -13.09
CA LYS A 202 13.97 -9.33 -13.57
C LYS A 202 13.10 -10.58 -13.79
N HIS A 203 12.00 -10.72 -13.05
CA HIS A 203 11.04 -11.83 -13.11
C HIS A 203 9.72 -11.45 -13.82
N HIS A 204 9.70 -10.35 -14.56
CA HIS A 204 8.48 -9.79 -15.14
C HIS A 204 7.60 -10.81 -15.87
N ASN A 205 8.16 -11.58 -16.77
CA ASN A 205 7.38 -12.55 -17.58
C ASN A 205 6.75 -13.65 -16.71
N GLU A 206 7.50 -14.16 -15.73
CA GLU A 206 7.02 -15.18 -14.79
C GLU A 206 5.87 -14.64 -13.94
N LEU A 207 6.04 -13.46 -13.35
CA LEU A 207 5.03 -12.81 -12.52
C LEU A 207 3.77 -12.47 -13.34
N MET A 208 3.92 -11.95 -14.55
CA MET A 208 2.78 -11.67 -15.45
C MET A 208 2.03 -12.94 -15.81
N GLN A 209 2.74 -14.02 -16.17
CA GLN A 209 2.10 -15.30 -16.47
C GLN A 209 1.33 -15.83 -15.27
N TYR A 210 1.90 -15.73 -14.07
CA TYR A 210 1.25 -16.14 -12.82
C TYR A 210 -0.01 -15.32 -12.54
N MET A 211 0.07 -13.99 -12.57
CA MET A 211 -1.09 -13.10 -12.35
C MET A 211 -2.22 -13.38 -13.35
N LEU A 212 -1.88 -13.50 -14.65
CA LEU A 212 -2.89 -13.74 -15.70
C LEU A 212 -3.51 -15.13 -15.60
N SER A 213 -2.80 -16.13 -15.06
CA SER A 213 -3.34 -17.48 -14.87
C SER A 213 -4.47 -17.55 -13.83
N LYS A 214 -4.59 -16.52 -12.98
CA LYS A 214 -5.64 -16.42 -11.94
C LYS A 214 -6.90 -15.69 -12.45
N LEU A 215 -6.84 -15.13 -13.64
CA LEU A 215 -7.96 -14.40 -14.26
C LEU A 215 -8.88 -15.35 -15.02
#